data_2a9fd61820270eed4c0792ede8dd4eef
#
_entry.id   2a9fd61820270eed4c0792ede8dd4eef
#
_cell.length_a   1.000
_cell.length_b   1.000
_cell.length_c   1.000
_cell.angle_alpha   90.00
_cell.angle_beta   90.00
_cell.angle_gamma   90.00
#
_symmetry.space_group_name_H-M   'P 1'
#
loop_
_entity.id
_entity.type
_entity.pdbx_description
1 polymer ?
#
loop_
_entity_poly.entity_id
_entity_poly.type
_entity_poly.pdbx_seq_one_letter_code
_entity_poly.pdbx_strand_id
1 'polypeptide(L)'
;MRAVPPALLAILLLVGCRAPDARERVDLLIRGGTVVTMDSARRVLEDGAVAVRGTRIVAVGPSTELDARYVADETIDAARQIVMPGLIDGHGHAGHGLVKSLGMDTDAFYPATEAIYARGSTVDFWRAEAFLTGAERVRFGVTTSLSFLGGGDMVMRTDDAKYGDAYLQAMEQVGLRFILAVGPRRPPFPQRYVEWVGDSARPVDVSFDQQLAVAEELIRTWHKRDDGRLQLAMAFPTHHPEQTPLRGAALDSLVAQARATRALSKTHGLLFTQDGHSKYSVKFADEVFDILGPDVLLSHATGMTDEEIAIVARTGTKVVHNPSANAAMRERFRLVELLDAGVTVMLGSDGVAPDRSYDMFRHVFQAMRYHRAAWQDTKVLPAGKALEMVTVDAARALGMADEIGSLEAGKRADIILVDAARPHMMPAQMPLYRLAYFANGNDVTTTIVHGRLLMRDRVLQTVDERRVVDDAQREADLAIRRTGLDSLLQTPDGFWGRSRLP
;
A
#
# COMPACT_ATOMS: atom_id res chain seq x y z
N MET A 1 -11.43 -59.56 74.85
CA MET A 1 -11.50 -59.04 73.46
C MET A 1 -11.61 -57.53 73.54
N ARG A 2 -10.51 -56.86 73.31
CA ARG A 2 -10.48 -55.35 73.30
C ARG A 2 -10.54 -54.88 71.85
N ALA A 3 -11.53 -54.04 71.53
CA ALA A 3 -11.73 -53.44 70.21
C ALA A 3 -10.72 -52.33 70.03
N VAL A 4 -10.06 -52.34 68.85
CA VAL A 4 -9.17 -51.27 68.38
C VAL A 4 -10.02 -50.29 67.54
N PRO A 5 -9.98 -48.95 67.72
CA PRO A 5 -10.69 -48.01 66.88
C PRO A 5 -9.94 -47.75 65.56
N PRO A 6 -10.61 -47.44 64.46
CA PRO A 6 -9.98 -47.13 63.18
C PRO A 6 -9.38 -45.70 63.17
N ALA A 7 -8.15 -45.57 62.75
CA ALA A 7 -7.47 -44.30 62.51
C ALA A 7 -8.00 -43.64 61.24
N LEU A 8 -8.55 -42.46 61.37
CA LEU A 8 -8.89 -41.58 60.24
C LEU A 8 -7.61 -40.96 59.65
N LEU A 9 -7.29 -41.32 58.41
CA LEU A 9 -6.22 -40.72 57.66
C LEU A 9 -6.74 -39.43 56.99
N ALA A 10 -6.40 -38.27 57.54
CA ALA A 10 -6.74 -36.97 56.93
C ALA A 10 -5.76 -36.68 55.78
N ILE A 11 -6.24 -36.76 54.53
CA ILE A 11 -5.48 -36.32 53.37
C ILE A 11 -5.60 -34.77 53.28
N LEU A 12 -4.54 -34.06 53.67
CA LEU A 12 -4.38 -32.64 53.39
C LEU A 12 -4.14 -32.44 51.87
N LEU A 13 -5.15 -32.03 51.13
CA LEU A 13 -4.99 -31.48 49.81
C LEU A 13 -4.30 -30.12 49.94
N LEU A 14 -3.00 -30.07 49.69
CA LEU A 14 -2.24 -28.84 49.47
C LEU A 14 -2.70 -28.24 48.13
N VAL A 15 -3.70 -27.37 48.15
CA VAL A 15 -4.00 -26.46 47.05
C VAL A 15 -2.86 -25.43 47.04
N GLY A 16 -1.86 -25.68 46.21
CA GLY A 16 -0.78 -24.75 45.97
C GLY A 16 -1.35 -23.49 45.31
N CYS A 17 -1.61 -22.44 46.09
CA CYS A 17 -1.80 -21.09 45.57
C CYS A 17 -0.50 -20.70 44.85
N ARG A 18 -0.50 -20.78 43.50
CA ARG A 18 0.53 -20.16 42.70
C ARG A 18 0.48 -18.67 42.96
N ALA A 19 1.56 -18.07 43.45
CA ALA A 19 1.67 -16.64 43.57
C ALA A 19 1.32 -16.02 42.21
N PRO A 20 0.55 -14.92 42.17
CA PRO A 20 0.27 -14.26 40.91
C PRO A 20 1.58 -13.89 40.21
N ASP A 21 1.67 -14.19 38.91
CA ASP A 21 2.83 -13.82 38.12
C ASP A 21 2.97 -12.30 38.16
N ALA A 22 4.09 -11.81 38.70
CA ALA A 22 4.34 -10.37 38.84
C ALA A 22 4.62 -9.64 37.54
N ARG A 23 4.70 -10.38 36.43
CA ARG A 23 4.95 -9.81 35.09
C ARG A 23 3.70 -9.12 34.54
N GLU A 24 3.92 -8.10 33.72
CA GLU A 24 2.85 -7.40 33.04
C GLU A 24 2.24 -8.28 31.92
N ARG A 25 0.90 -8.30 31.81
CA ARG A 25 0.25 -9.03 30.72
C ARG A 25 0.29 -8.22 29.42
N VAL A 26 0.56 -8.93 28.30
CA VAL A 26 0.47 -8.43 26.92
C VAL A 26 -0.28 -9.47 26.08
N ASP A 27 -0.87 -9.04 24.98
CA ASP A 27 -1.63 -9.94 24.11
C ASP A 27 -0.68 -10.80 23.28
N LEU A 28 0.41 -10.19 22.76
CA LEU A 28 1.38 -10.87 21.90
C LEU A 28 2.81 -10.49 22.29
N LEU A 29 3.68 -11.51 22.33
CA LEU A 29 5.13 -11.36 22.45
C LEU A 29 5.83 -12.06 21.27
N ILE A 30 6.50 -11.28 20.42
CA ILE A 30 7.36 -11.78 19.34
C ILE A 30 8.78 -11.78 19.89
N ARG A 31 9.51 -12.92 19.86
CA ARG A 31 10.83 -13.01 20.49
C ARG A 31 11.81 -13.93 19.75
N GLY A 32 13.10 -13.77 20.04
CA GLY A 32 14.16 -14.65 19.52
C GLY A 32 14.59 -14.31 18.09
N GLY A 33 14.10 -13.21 17.51
CA GLY A 33 14.43 -12.79 16.15
C GLY A 33 15.47 -11.68 16.08
N THR A 34 15.95 -11.41 14.87
CA THR A 34 16.69 -10.18 14.58
C THR A 34 15.70 -9.05 14.39
N VAL A 35 15.57 -8.13 15.37
CA VAL A 35 14.64 -7.01 15.30
C VAL A 35 15.30 -5.80 14.64
N VAL A 36 14.80 -5.40 13.49
CA VAL A 36 15.18 -4.17 12.77
C VAL A 36 14.14 -3.11 13.12
N THR A 37 14.48 -2.20 14.02
CA THR A 37 13.50 -1.28 14.60
C THR A 37 13.06 -0.15 13.68
N MET A 38 13.92 0.28 12.77
CA MET A 38 13.75 1.50 11.97
C MET A 38 13.48 2.77 12.79
N ASP A 39 13.76 2.75 14.10
CA ASP A 39 13.66 3.92 14.97
C ASP A 39 14.75 4.98 14.61
N SER A 40 14.76 6.10 15.31
CA SER A 40 15.71 7.20 15.03
C SER A 40 17.18 6.76 15.13
N ALA A 41 17.49 5.77 15.98
CA ALA A 41 18.83 5.21 16.16
C ALA A 41 19.13 4.05 15.18
N ARG A 42 18.15 3.60 14.38
CA ARG A 42 18.27 2.46 13.43
C ARG A 42 18.82 1.20 14.10
N ARG A 43 18.35 0.92 15.32
CA ARG A 43 18.82 -0.25 16.09
C ARG A 43 18.51 -1.56 15.38
N VAL A 44 19.46 -2.48 15.48
CA VAL A 44 19.30 -3.89 15.08
C VAL A 44 19.62 -4.73 16.32
N LEU A 45 18.63 -5.47 16.82
CA LEU A 45 18.75 -6.33 17.98
C LEU A 45 18.83 -7.79 17.51
N GLU A 46 19.96 -8.46 17.71
CA GLU A 46 20.19 -9.83 17.19
C GLU A 46 19.27 -10.87 17.85
N ASP A 47 19.04 -10.76 19.16
CA ASP A 47 18.07 -11.55 19.94
C ASP A 47 17.06 -10.57 20.54
N GLY A 48 16.21 -10.03 19.68
CA GLY A 48 15.25 -9.01 20.04
C GLY A 48 13.85 -9.57 20.25
N ALA A 49 13.03 -8.76 20.93
CA ALA A 49 11.61 -9.03 21.13
C ALA A 49 10.78 -7.75 20.99
N VAL A 50 9.49 -7.94 20.65
CA VAL A 50 8.48 -6.90 20.54
C VAL A 50 7.25 -7.36 21.33
N ALA A 51 6.83 -6.58 22.32
CA ALA A 51 5.62 -6.81 23.11
C ALA A 51 4.48 -5.92 22.62
N VAL A 52 3.30 -6.50 22.43
CA VAL A 52 2.11 -5.83 21.89
C VAL A 52 0.94 -5.97 22.84
N ARG A 53 0.22 -4.85 23.08
CA ARG A 53 -1.03 -4.82 23.84
C ARG A 53 -2.08 -4.06 23.03
N GLY A 54 -3.20 -4.71 22.75
CA GLY A 54 -4.22 -4.17 21.87
C GLY A 54 -3.65 -3.87 20.48
N THR A 55 -3.76 -2.64 20.08
CA THR A 55 -3.30 -2.20 18.74
C THR A 55 -1.87 -1.64 18.75
N ARG A 56 -1.18 -1.61 19.92
CA ARG A 56 0.07 -0.86 20.08
C ARG A 56 1.24 -1.71 20.57
N ILE A 57 2.41 -1.36 20.13
CA ILE A 57 3.68 -1.84 20.68
C ILE A 57 3.86 -1.20 22.06
N VAL A 58 4.12 -2.02 23.09
CA VAL A 58 4.40 -1.53 24.45
C VAL A 58 5.87 -1.55 24.81
N ALA A 59 6.66 -2.44 24.19
CA ALA A 59 8.10 -2.47 24.37
C ALA A 59 8.81 -3.11 23.18
N VAL A 60 10.06 -2.70 22.95
CA VAL A 60 11.01 -3.29 22.00
C VAL A 60 12.38 -3.32 22.69
N GLY A 61 12.98 -4.51 22.80
CA GLY A 61 14.27 -4.68 23.48
C GLY A 61 14.80 -6.11 23.35
N PRO A 62 15.87 -6.46 24.10
CA PRO A 62 16.38 -7.82 24.15
C PRO A 62 15.31 -8.81 24.63
N SER A 63 15.30 -10.02 24.05
CA SER A 63 14.33 -11.06 24.42
C SER A 63 14.36 -11.39 25.92
N THR A 64 15.54 -11.46 26.52
CA THR A 64 15.71 -11.76 27.96
C THR A 64 15.05 -10.71 28.87
N GLU A 65 15.08 -9.43 28.49
CA GLU A 65 14.45 -8.35 29.26
C GLU A 65 12.92 -8.41 29.15
N LEU A 66 12.41 -8.64 27.93
CA LEU A 66 10.98 -8.68 27.72
C LEU A 66 10.34 -9.94 28.28
N ASP A 67 11.01 -11.09 28.22
CA ASP A 67 10.57 -12.34 28.87
C ASP A 67 10.50 -12.21 30.41
N ALA A 68 11.42 -11.45 31.00
CA ALA A 68 11.40 -11.21 32.44
C ALA A 68 10.29 -10.23 32.85
N ARG A 69 9.89 -9.31 31.97
CA ARG A 69 8.92 -8.26 32.26
C ARG A 69 7.49 -8.66 31.91
N TYR A 70 7.29 -9.40 30.82
CA TYR A 70 5.97 -9.65 30.27
C TYR A 70 5.58 -11.15 30.32
N VAL A 71 4.28 -11.39 30.51
CA VAL A 71 3.61 -12.66 30.22
C VAL A 71 2.61 -12.41 29.09
N ALA A 72 2.70 -13.15 28.01
CA ALA A 72 1.85 -12.96 26.83
C ALA A 72 0.75 -14.03 26.78
N ASP A 73 -0.42 -13.63 26.26
CA ASP A 73 -1.49 -14.56 25.92
C ASP A 73 -1.09 -15.43 24.72
N GLU A 74 -0.35 -14.83 23.75
CA GLU A 74 0.23 -15.52 22.61
C GLU A 74 1.72 -15.17 22.46
N THR A 75 2.54 -16.16 22.10
CA THR A 75 3.97 -15.96 21.82
C THR A 75 4.29 -16.46 20.41
N ILE A 76 5.00 -15.63 19.63
CA ILE A 76 5.57 -16.02 18.34
C ILE A 76 7.07 -16.18 18.52
N ASP A 77 7.58 -17.38 18.25
CA ASP A 77 9.01 -17.66 18.14
C ASP A 77 9.50 -17.16 16.79
N ALA A 78 10.30 -16.09 16.81
CA ALA A 78 10.90 -15.48 15.62
C ALA A 78 12.34 -15.95 15.38
N ALA A 79 12.76 -17.06 16.01
CA ALA A 79 14.09 -17.60 15.78
C ALA A 79 14.38 -17.76 14.27
N ARG A 80 15.55 -17.24 13.84
CA ARG A 80 15.98 -17.22 12.43
C ARG A 80 15.13 -16.34 11.50
N GLN A 81 14.29 -15.47 12.03
CA GLN A 81 13.52 -14.49 11.27
C GLN A 81 14.00 -13.07 11.54
N ILE A 82 13.76 -12.17 10.60
CA ILE A 82 13.91 -10.73 10.79
C ILE A 82 12.53 -10.17 11.10
N VAL A 83 12.42 -9.47 12.23
CA VAL A 83 11.21 -8.75 12.66
C VAL A 83 11.41 -7.28 12.33
N MET A 84 10.52 -6.70 11.53
CA MET A 84 10.63 -5.31 11.10
C MET A 84 9.26 -4.64 10.99
N PRO A 85 9.19 -3.29 10.89
CA PRO A 85 7.94 -2.62 10.58
C PRO A 85 7.35 -3.15 9.29
N GLY A 86 6.03 -3.19 9.21
CA GLY A 86 5.32 -3.51 7.99
C GLY A 86 5.67 -2.55 6.86
N LEU A 87 5.70 -3.05 5.64
CA LEU A 87 6.03 -2.28 4.45
C LEU A 87 4.86 -1.37 4.06
N ILE A 88 5.20 -0.19 3.54
CA ILE A 88 4.25 0.83 3.11
C ILE A 88 4.37 1.01 1.59
N ASP A 89 3.23 0.87 0.89
CA ASP A 89 3.08 1.11 -0.54
C ASP A 89 2.41 2.45 -0.77
N GLY A 90 3.16 3.43 -1.28
CA GLY A 90 2.74 4.84 -1.35
C GLY A 90 1.82 5.19 -2.50
N HIS A 91 1.69 4.32 -3.51
CA HIS A 91 0.86 4.58 -4.68
C HIS A 91 0.52 3.30 -5.40
N GLY A 92 -0.76 3.11 -5.68
CA GLY A 92 -1.28 2.00 -6.45
C GLY A 92 -2.65 2.29 -7.03
N HIS A 93 -3.22 1.31 -7.73
CA HIS A 93 -4.51 1.41 -8.38
C HIS A 93 -5.41 0.24 -7.98
N ALA A 94 -6.60 0.54 -7.48
CA ALA A 94 -7.67 -0.43 -7.36
C ALA A 94 -8.20 -0.79 -8.76
N GLY A 95 -8.50 -2.05 -8.97
CA GLY A 95 -8.90 -2.60 -10.27
C GLY A 95 -7.77 -3.33 -11.01
N HIS A 96 -6.52 -2.98 -10.76
CA HIS A 96 -5.36 -3.54 -11.46
C HIS A 96 -5.13 -5.03 -11.17
N GLY A 97 -5.58 -5.57 -10.04
CA GLY A 97 -5.45 -7.00 -9.73
C GLY A 97 -6.18 -7.91 -10.71
N LEU A 98 -7.34 -7.46 -11.21
CA LEU A 98 -8.17 -8.24 -12.14
C LEU A 98 -7.86 -8.00 -13.63
N VAL A 99 -6.91 -7.11 -13.94
CA VAL A 99 -6.49 -6.81 -15.32
C VAL A 99 -4.99 -7.05 -15.55
N LYS A 100 -4.36 -7.85 -14.68
CA LYS A 100 -2.95 -8.27 -14.83
C LYS A 100 -2.74 -8.87 -16.23
N SER A 101 -1.64 -8.45 -16.88
CA SER A 101 -1.22 -8.90 -18.21
C SER A 101 -2.18 -8.58 -19.37
N LEU A 102 -3.34 -7.97 -19.13
CA LEU A 102 -4.28 -7.64 -20.19
C LEU A 102 -3.68 -6.56 -21.11
N GLY A 103 -3.60 -6.85 -22.42
CA GLY A 103 -3.00 -5.94 -23.40
C GLY A 103 -1.50 -5.71 -23.21
N MET A 104 -0.80 -6.60 -22.50
CA MET A 104 0.64 -6.57 -22.30
C MET A 104 1.37 -6.65 -23.63
N ASP A 105 2.50 -5.95 -23.73
CA ASP A 105 3.32 -5.84 -24.95
C ASP A 105 2.57 -5.26 -26.19
N THR A 106 1.45 -4.54 -25.94
CA THR A 106 0.68 -3.86 -26.98
C THR A 106 0.24 -2.47 -26.48
N ASP A 107 -0.30 -1.64 -27.37
CA ASP A 107 -0.91 -0.35 -27.00
C ASP A 107 -2.32 -0.48 -26.42
N ALA A 108 -2.80 -1.71 -26.18
CA ALA A 108 -4.17 -1.98 -25.78
C ALA A 108 -4.43 -1.84 -24.27
N PHE A 109 -3.40 -1.79 -23.41
CA PHE A 109 -3.57 -1.80 -21.95
C PHE A 109 -4.48 -0.66 -21.46
N TYR A 110 -4.17 0.59 -21.80
CA TYR A 110 -4.97 1.73 -21.32
C TYR A 110 -6.40 1.72 -21.86
N PRO A 111 -6.66 1.53 -23.17
CA PRO A 111 -8.04 1.42 -23.67
C PRO A 111 -8.83 0.25 -23.08
N ALA A 112 -8.17 -0.91 -22.85
CA ALA A 112 -8.81 -2.08 -22.26
C ALA A 112 -9.17 -1.83 -20.78
N THR A 113 -8.25 -1.25 -20.02
CA THR A 113 -8.47 -0.91 -18.62
C THR A 113 -9.59 0.11 -18.46
N GLU A 114 -9.61 1.17 -19.31
CA GLU A 114 -10.71 2.13 -19.35
C GLU A 114 -12.04 1.47 -19.66
N ALA A 115 -12.08 0.59 -20.65
CA ALA A 115 -13.29 -0.14 -21.03
C ALA A 115 -13.81 -1.01 -19.87
N ILE A 116 -12.93 -1.76 -19.21
CA ILE A 116 -13.32 -2.61 -18.08
C ILE A 116 -13.84 -1.76 -16.93
N TYR A 117 -13.13 -0.72 -16.52
CA TYR A 117 -13.54 0.06 -15.35
C TYR A 117 -14.82 0.84 -15.60
N ALA A 118 -14.93 1.54 -16.73
CA ALA A 118 -16.10 2.36 -17.03
C ALA A 118 -17.33 1.55 -17.47
N ARG A 119 -17.13 0.38 -18.13
CA ARG A 119 -18.22 -0.33 -18.83
C ARG A 119 -18.38 -1.79 -18.44
N GLY A 120 -17.33 -2.47 -17.96
CA GLY A 120 -17.36 -3.92 -17.66
C GLY A 120 -17.48 -4.27 -16.19
N SER A 121 -17.05 -3.37 -15.29
CA SER A 121 -16.97 -3.64 -13.86
C SER A 121 -18.32 -3.46 -13.15
N THR A 122 -18.51 -4.27 -12.11
CA THR A 122 -19.68 -4.27 -11.22
C THR A 122 -19.24 -4.06 -9.77
N VAL A 123 -20.17 -3.98 -8.85
CA VAL A 123 -19.88 -3.97 -7.40
C VAL A 123 -19.08 -5.22 -7.00
N ASP A 124 -19.40 -6.39 -7.56
CA ASP A 124 -18.70 -7.64 -7.25
C ASP A 124 -17.28 -7.67 -7.83
N PHE A 125 -17.04 -7.04 -8.98
CA PHE A 125 -15.70 -6.84 -9.52
C PHE A 125 -14.82 -6.06 -8.52
N TRP A 126 -15.30 -4.93 -8.00
CA TRP A 126 -14.52 -4.11 -7.06
C TRP A 126 -14.33 -4.78 -5.71
N ARG A 127 -15.31 -5.58 -5.26
CA ARG A 127 -15.17 -6.41 -4.05
C ARG A 127 -14.12 -7.51 -4.24
N ALA A 128 -14.17 -8.25 -5.34
CA ALA A 128 -13.21 -9.33 -5.65
C ALA A 128 -11.80 -8.80 -5.84
N GLU A 129 -11.67 -7.66 -6.52
CA GLU A 129 -10.41 -6.91 -6.66
C GLU A 129 -9.80 -6.56 -5.30
N ALA A 130 -10.59 -6.00 -4.40
CA ALA A 130 -10.13 -5.60 -3.08
C ALA A 130 -9.64 -6.81 -2.25
N PHE A 131 -10.37 -7.92 -2.27
CA PHE A 131 -9.93 -9.14 -1.61
C PHE A 131 -8.64 -9.70 -2.20
N LEU A 132 -8.53 -9.77 -3.54
CA LEU A 132 -7.34 -10.28 -4.22
C LEU A 132 -6.11 -9.44 -3.90
N THR A 133 -6.20 -8.13 -4.11
CA THR A 133 -5.05 -7.23 -3.93
C THR A 133 -4.73 -7.00 -2.46
N GLY A 134 -5.72 -7.07 -1.59
CA GLY A 134 -5.52 -7.07 -0.14
C GLY A 134 -4.79 -8.33 0.34
N ALA A 135 -5.20 -9.50 -0.12
CA ALA A 135 -4.54 -10.77 0.18
C ALA A 135 -3.09 -10.80 -0.33
N GLU A 136 -2.83 -10.32 -1.56
CA GLU A 136 -1.48 -10.21 -2.13
C GLU A 136 -0.58 -9.30 -1.29
N ARG A 137 -1.07 -8.12 -0.87
CA ARG A 137 -0.35 -7.19 0.00
C ARG A 137 0.00 -7.82 1.34
N VAL A 138 -0.97 -8.46 2.01
CA VAL A 138 -0.73 -9.16 3.28
C VAL A 138 0.33 -10.24 3.12
N ARG A 139 0.27 -11.03 2.05
CA ARG A 139 1.25 -12.09 1.77
C ARG A 139 2.66 -11.56 1.54
N PHE A 140 2.78 -10.33 1.04
CA PHE A 140 4.07 -9.70 0.75
C PHE A 140 4.53 -8.71 1.84
N GLY A 141 3.82 -8.69 2.98
CA GLY A 141 4.20 -7.87 4.13
C GLY A 141 3.90 -6.39 4.01
N VAL A 142 3.07 -5.99 3.04
CA VAL A 142 2.55 -4.63 2.97
C VAL A 142 1.44 -4.51 4.00
N THR A 143 1.62 -3.60 4.97
CA THR A 143 0.66 -3.35 6.04
C THR A 143 -0.16 -2.08 5.82
N THR A 144 0.39 -1.14 5.05
CA THR A 144 -0.23 0.14 4.71
C THR A 144 -0.13 0.40 3.21
N SER A 145 -1.21 0.82 2.57
CA SER A 145 -1.21 1.16 1.14
C SER A 145 -2.14 2.33 0.83
N LEU A 146 -1.74 3.16 -0.15
CA LEU A 146 -2.59 4.13 -0.81
C LEU A 146 -2.89 3.65 -2.23
N SER A 147 -4.17 3.64 -2.62
CA SER A 147 -4.57 3.29 -4.01
C SER A 147 -5.70 4.19 -4.50
N PHE A 148 -5.64 4.54 -5.77
CA PHE A 148 -6.74 5.22 -6.47
C PHE A 148 -7.89 4.25 -6.71
N LEU A 149 -9.13 4.73 -6.62
CA LEU A 149 -10.31 3.93 -6.99
C LEU A 149 -10.46 3.90 -8.51
N GLY A 150 -9.59 3.17 -9.19
CA GLY A 150 -9.53 3.02 -10.64
C GLY A 150 -8.15 3.26 -11.23
N GLY A 151 -8.10 3.56 -12.52
CA GLY A 151 -6.88 3.72 -13.30
C GLY A 151 -6.25 5.12 -13.23
N GLY A 152 -6.33 5.78 -12.09
CA GLY A 152 -5.80 7.13 -11.93
C GLY A 152 -6.65 8.18 -12.64
N ASP A 153 -6.02 9.13 -13.33
CA ASP A 153 -6.68 10.26 -13.97
C ASP A 153 -7.57 9.88 -15.17
N MET A 154 -7.37 8.69 -15.74
CA MET A 154 -8.15 8.24 -16.91
C MET A 154 -9.53 7.70 -16.53
N VAL A 155 -9.64 6.93 -15.47
CA VAL A 155 -10.90 6.37 -14.98
C VAL A 155 -10.91 6.29 -13.46
N MET A 156 -11.74 7.11 -12.84
CA MET A 156 -12.08 7.00 -11.42
C MET A 156 -13.50 6.41 -11.30
N ARG A 157 -13.68 5.40 -10.46
CA ARG A 157 -14.98 4.78 -10.24
C ARG A 157 -15.78 5.50 -9.15
N THR A 158 -15.89 6.81 -9.29
CA THR A 158 -16.64 7.72 -8.43
C THR A 158 -17.95 8.21 -9.08
N ASP A 159 -18.51 7.40 -9.95
CA ASP A 159 -19.84 7.59 -10.54
C ASP A 159 -20.98 7.20 -9.57
N ASP A 160 -20.70 6.30 -8.60
CA ASP A 160 -21.62 5.88 -7.55
C ASP A 160 -20.80 5.37 -6.35
N ALA A 161 -21.20 5.72 -5.13
CA ALA A 161 -20.51 5.38 -3.89
C ALA A 161 -20.41 3.85 -3.65
N LYS A 162 -21.38 3.07 -4.17
CA LYS A 162 -21.42 1.60 -4.00
C LYS A 162 -20.13 0.87 -4.40
N TYR A 163 -19.34 1.40 -5.35
CA TYR A 163 -18.09 0.79 -5.79
C TYR A 163 -16.99 0.99 -4.75
N GLY A 164 -16.85 2.21 -4.22
CA GLY A 164 -15.94 2.51 -3.13
C GLY A 164 -16.34 1.80 -1.84
N ASP A 165 -17.64 1.74 -1.54
CA ASP A 165 -18.18 1.01 -0.37
C ASP A 165 -17.80 -0.48 -0.44
N ALA A 166 -18.03 -1.14 -1.56
CA ALA A 166 -17.71 -2.56 -1.73
C ALA A 166 -16.20 -2.83 -1.59
N TYR A 167 -15.38 -1.92 -2.13
CA TYR A 167 -13.94 -2.00 -2.01
C TYR A 167 -13.47 -1.85 -0.56
N LEU A 168 -13.94 -0.82 0.14
CA LEU A 168 -13.53 -0.54 1.52
C LEU A 168 -14.07 -1.57 2.51
N GLN A 169 -15.28 -2.11 2.32
CA GLN A 169 -15.81 -3.23 3.11
C GLN A 169 -14.92 -4.47 3.01
N ALA A 170 -14.44 -4.79 1.81
CA ALA A 170 -13.52 -5.90 1.60
C ALA A 170 -12.16 -5.63 2.27
N MET A 171 -11.60 -4.43 2.14
CA MET A 171 -10.36 -4.03 2.81
C MET A 171 -10.49 -4.04 4.34
N GLU A 172 -11.66 -3.68 4.89
CA GLU A 172 -11.97 -3.79 6.33
C GLU A 172 -11.87 -5.24 6.81
N GLN A 173 -12.41 -6.18 6.03
CA GLN A 173 -12.36 -7.62 6.32
C GLN A 173 -10.94 -8.19 6.19
N VAL A 174 -10.21 -7.83 5.12
CA VAL A 174 -8.80 -8.20 4.95
C VAL A 174 -7.96 -7.76 6.14
N GLY A 175 -8.22 -6.55 6.66
CA GLY A 175 -7.57 -6.04 7.85
C GLY A 175 -6.39 -5.10 7.60
N LEU A 176 -6.09 -4.74 6.36
CA LEU A 176 -5.02 -3.79 6.02
C LEU A 176 -5.31 -2.37 6.51
N ARG A 177 -4.26 -1.60 6.81
CA ARG A 177 -4.34 -0.15 6.86
C ARG A 177 -4.40 0.37 5.42
N PHE A 178 -5.48 1.07 5.08
CA PHE A 178 -5.73 1.40 3.68
C PHE A 178 -6.21 2.84 3.51
N ILE A 179 -5.65 3.51 2.50
CA ILE A 179 -6.04 4.86 2.09
C ILE A 179 -6.58 4.76 0.67
N LEU A 180 -7.88 4.98 0.49
CA LEU A 180 -8.50 5.00 -0.83
C LEU A 180 -8.54 6.44 -1.36
N ALA A 181 -7.86 6.70 -2.46
CA ALA A 181 -7.92 7.98 -3.15
C ALA A 181 -9.13 8.01 -4.09
N VAL A 182 -10.00 8.98 -3.87
CA VAL A 182 -11.23 9.21 -4.62
C VAL A 182 -11.26 10.63 -5.18
N GLY A 183 -11.96 10.84 -6.29
CA GLY A 183 -12.05 12.16 -6.91
C GLY A 183 -12.63 12.09 -8.31
N PRO A 184 -12.67 13.23 -9.01
CA PRO A 184 -13.19 13.29 -10.36
C PRO A 184 -12.22 12.70 -11.38
N ARG A 185 -12.77 12.25 -12.49
CA ARG A 185 -12.04 11.91 -13.71
C ARG A 185 -11.59 13.17 -14.45
N ARG A 186 -10.64 13.01 -15.37
CA ARG A 186 -10.21 14.07 -16.30
C ARG A 186 -11.39 14.53 -17.20
N PRO A 187 -11.58 15.85 -17.42
CA PRO A 187 -12.56 16.36 -18.38
C PRO A 187 -12.35 15.79 -19.80
N PRO A 188 -13.35 15.83 -20.72
CA PRO A 188 -14.60 16.60 -20.62
C PRO A 188 -15.71 15.90 -19.83
N PHE A 189 -16.66 16.66 -19.34
CA PHE A 189 -17.89 16.16 -18.70
C PHE A 189 -19.12 16.40 -19.59
N PRO A 190 -20.21 15.60 -19.47
CA PRO A 190 -20.37 14.46 -18.56
C PRO A 190 -19.51 13.25 -18.96
N GLN A 191 -19.11 12.45 -17.97
CA GLN A 191 -18.43 11.17 -18.18
C GLN A 191 -19.46 10.07 -18.33
N ARG A 192 -19.19 9.12 -19.25
CA ARG A 192 -20.10 7.99 -19.50
C ARG A 192 -19.60 6.72 -18.83
N TYR A 193 -20.47 6.14 -18.02
CA TYR A 193 -20.29 4.85 -17.38
C TYR A 193 -21.40 3.87 -17.79
N VAL A 194 -21.23 2.59 -17.47
CA VAL A 194 -22.27 1.58 -17.61
C VAL A 194 -22.51 0.94 -16.24
N GLU A 195 -23.77 0.97 -15.83
CA GLU A 195 -24.26 0.22 -14.69
C GLU A 195 -24.87 -1.12 -15.17
N TRP A 196 -24.47 -2.19 -14.50
CA TRP A 196 -25.01 -3.51 -14.75
C TRP A 196 -26.03 -3.90 -13.69
N VAL A 197 -27.23 -4.32 -14.14
CA VAL A 197 -28.28 -4.89 -13.30
C VAL A 197 -28.59 -6.28 -13.86
N GLY A 198 -28.05 -7.32 -13.23
CA GLY A 198 -27.99 -8.65 -13.86
C GLY A 198 -27.19 -8.58 -15.17
N ASP A 199 -27.78 -9.06 -16.27
CA ASP A 199 -27.18 -9.05 -17.61
C ASP A 199 -27.56 -7.79 -18.43
N SER A 200 -28.27 -6.84 -17.84
CA SER A 200 -28.71 -5.62 -18.52
C SER A 200 -27.75 -4.48 -18.27
N ALA A 201 -27.24 -3.87 -19.36
CA ALA A 201 -26.35 -2.72 -19.34
C ALA A 201 -27.15 -1.40 -19.46
N ARG A 202 -26.95 -0.48 -18.53
CA ARG A 202 -27.56 0.84 -18.54
C ARG A 202 -26.47 1.91 -18.58
N PRO A 203 -26.39 2.73 -19.65
CA PRO A 203 -25.47 3.86 -19.68
C PRO A 203 -25.91 4.95 -18.68
N VAL A 204 -24.93 5.55 -18.01
CA VAL A 204 -25.12 6.63 -17.03
C VAL A 204 -24.12 7.74 -17.38
N ASP A 205 -24.61 8.94 -17.54
CA ASP A 205 -23.79 10.15 -17.73
C ASP A 205 -23.65 10.85 -16.37
N VAL A 206 -22.41 11.17 -15.98
CA VAL A 206 -22.07 11.68 -14.66
C VAL A 206 -21.29 12.99 -14.79
N SER A 207 -21.77 14.04 -14.14
CA SER A 207 -21.12 15.34 -14.13
C SER A 207 -19.94 15.39 -13.16
N PHE A 208 -19.11 16.44 -13.25
CA PHE A 208 -18.06 16.71 -12.27
C PHE A 208 -18.62 16.80 -10.83
N ASP A 209 -19.70 17.58 -10.66
CA ASP A 209 -20.30 17.80 -9.34
C ASP A 209 -20.86 16.52 -8.73
N GLN A 210 -21.41 15.62 -9.55
CA GLN A 210 -21.84 14.30 -9.10
C GLN A 210 -20.67 13.44 -8.62
N GLN A 211 -19.55 13.41 -9.36
CA GLN A 211 -18.35 12.68 -8.92
C GLN A 211 -17.77 13.25 -7.62
N LEU A 212 -17.77 14.55 -7.47
CA LEU A 212 -17.31 15.21 -6.25
C LEU A 212 -18.22 14.91 -5.06
N ALA A 213 -19.55 14.89 -5.27
CA ALA A 213 -20.53 14.50 -4.25
C ALA A 213 -20.38 13.06 -3.79
N VAL A 214 -20.15 12.13 -4.73
CA VAL A 214 -19.84 10.71 -4.42
C VAL A 214 -18.55 10.59 -3.60
N ALA A 215 -17.50 11.32 -3.98
CA ALA A 215 -16.26 11.35 -3.22
C ALA A 215 -16.50 11.85 -1.78
N GLU A 216 -17.28 12.91 -1.60
CA GLU A 216 -17.63 13.44 -0.28
C GLU A 216 -18.49 12.47 0.55
N GLU A 217 -19.40 11.73 -0.07
CA GLU A 217 -20.18 10.67 0.57
C GLU A 217 -19.27 9.57 1.13
N LEU A 218 -18.33 9.06 0.30
CA LEU A 218 -17.35 8.07 0.72
C LEU A 218 -16.46 8.58 1.86
N ILE A 219 -16.04 9.85 1.82
CA ILE A 219 -15.25 10.47 2.88
C ILE A 219 -16.03 10.47 4.19
N ARG A 220 -17.30 10.91 4.19
CA ARG A 220 -18.14 10.95 5.41
C ARG A 220 -18.37 9.55 5.98
N THR A 221 -18.46 8.52 5.12
CA THR A 221 -18.74 7.15 5.55
C THR A 221 -17.50 6.44 6.08
N TRP A 222 -16.32 6.66 5.47
CA TRP A 222 -15.16 5.80 5.66
C TRP A 222 -13.92 6.47 6.23
N HIS A 223 -13.79 7.80 6.15
CA HIS A 223 -12.56 8.45 6.60
C HIS A 223 -12.36 8.30 8.11
N LYS A 224 -11.20 7.80 8.50
CA LYS A 224 -10.81 7.47 9.90
C LYS A 224 -11.64 6.37 10.56
N ARG A 225 -12.31 5.54 9.78
CA ARG A 225 -13.01 4.36 10.31
C ARG A 225 -12.01 3.35 10.87
N ASP A 226 -12.50 2.49 11.80
CA ASP A 226 -11.72 1.44 12.45
C ASP A 226 -10.44 1.98 13.11
N ASP A 227 -10.61 2.93 14.02
CA ASP A 227 -9.53 3.63 14.76
C ASP A 227 -8.45 4.22 13.80
N GLY A 228 -8.89 4.77 12.65
CA GLY A 228 -8.05 5.39 11.64
C GLY A 228 -7.30 4.41 10.72
N ARG A 229 -7.65 3.13 10.75
CA ARG A 229 -7.06 2.12 9.86
C ARG A 229 -7.52 2.29 8.41
N LEU A 230 -8.79 2.65 8.19
CA LEU A 230 -9.32 3.02 6.88
C LEU A 230 -9.40 4.54 6.75
N GLN A 231 -8.85 5.05 5.66
CA GLN A 231 -8.83 6.48 5.38
C GLN A 231 -9.14 6.75 3.91
N LEU A 232 -9.51 7.98 3.62
CA LEU A 232 -9.69 8.49 2.27
C LEU A 232 -8.62 9.56 1.99
N ALA A 233 -8.26 9.68 0.71
CA ALA A 233 -7.51 10.80 0.16
C ALA A 233 -8.30 11.40 -1.01
N MET A 234 -8.09 12.67 -1.31
CA MET A 234 -8.64 13.28 -2.52
C MET A 234 -7.66 13.16 -3.67
N ALA A 235 -8.15 12.81 -4.84
CA ALA A 235 -7.39 12.77 -6.07
C ALA A 235 -7.92 13.77 -7.09
N PHE A 236 -7.02 14.37 -7.87
CA PHE A 236 -7.37 15.18 -9.04
C PHE A 236 -6.41 14.85 -10.20
N PRO A 237 -6.90 14.79 -11.43
CA PRO A 237 -6.07 14.50 -12.60
C PRO A 237 -4.89 15.45 -12.78
N THR A 238 -3.74 14.91 -13.14
CA THR A 238 -2.56 15.70 -13.51
C THR A 238 -2.77 16.31 -14.90
N HIS A 239 -2.44 17.59 -15.04
CA HIS A 239 -2.43 18.25 -16.35
C HIS A 239 -1.00 18.35 -16.89
N HIS A 240 -0.85 18.01 -18.19
CA HIS A 240 0.42 18.04 -18.90
C HIS A 240 0.39 19.20 -19.92
N PRO A 241 0.88 20.40 -19.57
CA PRO A 241 0.68 21.61 -20.39
C PRO A 241 1.34 21.56 -21.77
N GLU A 242 2.42 20.77 -21.91
CA GLU A 242 3.09 20.60 -23.22
C GLU A 242 2.34 19.63 -24.15
N GLN A 243 1.71 18.58 -23.57
CA GLN A 243 1.02 17.55 -24.33
C GLN A 243 -0.40 17.97 -24.69
N THR A 244 -1.07 18.68 -23.80
CA THR A 244 -2.48 19.10 -23.93
C THR A 244 -2.64 20.57 -23.52
N PRO A 245 -2.12 21.53 -24.32
CA PRO A 245 -2.23 22.94 -23.96
C PRO A 245 -3.69 23.41 -23.96
N LEU A 246 -4.12 23.98 -22.82
CA LEU A 246 -5.46 24.55 -22.65
C LEU A 246 -5.41 26.05 -22.53
N ARG A 247 -6.47 26.72 -22.99
CA ARG A 247 -6.63 28.21 -22.93
C ARG A 247 -8.10 28.60 -22.74
N GLY A 248 -8.33 29.81 -22.26
CA GLY A 248 -9.67 30.41 -22.11
C GLY A 248 -10.59 29.54 -21.24
N ALA A 249 -11.85 29.43 -21.58
CA ALA A 249 -12.88 28.79 -20.80
C ALA A 249 -12.57 27.32 -20.43
N ALA A 250 -11.84 26.58 -21.26
CA ALA A 250 -11.44 25.20 -20.94
C ALA A 250 -10.41 25.14 -19.79
N LEU A 251 -9.43 26.08 -19.82
CA LEU A 251 -8.46 26.21 -18.74
C LEU A 251 -9.14 26.70 -17.46
N ASP A 252 -10.00 27.71 -17.55
CA ASP A 252 -10.73 28.29 -16.41
C ASP A 252 -11.59 27.24 -15.73
N SER A 253 -12.26 26.37 -16.49
CA SER A 253 -13.05 25.26 -15.98
C SER A 253 -12.18 24.24 -15.25
N LEU A 254 -11.04 23.84 -15.83
CA LEU A 254 -10.12 22.90 -15.22
C LEU A 254 -9.53 23.43 -13.91
N VAL A 255 -9.14 24.71 -13.87
CA VAL A 255 -8.66 25.39 -12.66
C VAL A 255 -9.74 25.42 -11.57
N ALA A 256 -10.99 25.76 -11.94
CA ALA A 256 -12.10 25.75 -10.99
C ALA A 256 -12.34 24.36 -10.39
N GLN A 257 -12.30 23.31 -11.22
CA GLN A 257 -12.43 21.90 -10.78
C GLN A 257 -11.29 21.47 -9.87
N ALA A 258 -10.04 21.80 -10.20
CA ALA A 258 -8.88 21.49 -9.36
C ALA A 258 -8.99 22.15 -7.97
N ARG A 259 -9.35 23.44 -7.95
CA ARG A 259 -9.53 24.20 -6.69
C ARG A 259 -10.71 23.71 -5.86
N ALA A 260 -11.83 23.35 -6.49
CA ALA A 260 -12.97 22.76 -5.78
C ALA A 260 -12.62 21.42 -5.13
N THR A 261 -11.91 20.54 -5.85
CA THR A 261 -11.44 19.26 -5.34
C THR A 261 -10.44 19.46 -4.19
N ARG A 262 -9.52 20.41 -4.34
CA ARG A 262 -8.55 20.76 -3.28
C ARG A 262 -9.22 21.36 -2.05
N ALA A 263 -10.23 22.20 -2.23
CA ALA A 263 -11.00 22.76 -1.11
C ALA A 263 -11.71 21.68 -0.29
N LEU A 264 -12.29 20.67 -0.96
CA LEU A 264 -12.91 19.54 -0.28
C LEU A 264 -11.87 18.74 0.53
N SER A 265 -10.68 18.48 -0.03
CA SER A 265 -9.57 17.85 0.69
C SER A 265 -9.21 18.62 1.97
N LYS A 266 -9.07 19.94 1.88
CA LYS A 266 -8.75 20.80 3.04
C LYS A 266 -9.86 20.81 4.08
N THR A 267 -11.13 20.84 3.66
CA THR A 267 -12.30 20.83 4.56
C THR A 267 -12.32 19.59 5.44
N HIS A 268 -11.93 18.43 4.90
CA HIS A 268 -11.92 17.17 5.63
C HIS A 268 -10.55 16.78 6.20
N GLY A 269 -9.50 17.60 5.99
CA GLY A 269 -8.13 17.32 6.49
C GLY A 269 -7.52 16.07 5.87
N LEU A 270 -7.72 15.88 4.56
CA LEU A 270 -7.26 14.69 3.82
C LEU A 270 -5.93 14.93 3.13
N LEU A 271 -5.19 13.86 2.91
CA LEU A 271 -4.16 13.85 1.87
C LEU A 271 -4.78 14.17 0.52
N PHE A 272 -4.03 14.92 -0.29
CA PHE A 272 -4.36 15.19 -1.68
C PHE A 272 -3.31 14.53 -2.59
N THR A 273 -3.72 13.88 -3.67
CA THR A 273 -2.78 13.16 -4.52
C THR A 273 -3.08 13.38 -6.00
N GLN A 274 -2.02 13.37 -6.80
CA GLN A 274 -2.11 13.37 -8.25
C GLN A 274 -1.21 12.26 -8.81
N ASP A 275 -1.67 11.61 -9.87
CA ASP A 275 -0.95 10.55 -10.55
C ASP A 275 -0.32 11.04 -11.86
N GLY A 276 0.81 10.45 -12.24
CA GLY A 276 1.39 10.59 -13.58
C GLY A 276 2.17 11.88 -13.83
N HIS A 277 2.68 12.56 -12.80
CA HIS A 277 3.48 13.76 -13.00
C HIS A 277 4.70 13.56 -13.92
N SER A 278 4.92 14.52 -14.79
CA SER A 278 6.06 14.62 -15.71
C SER A 278 6.57 16.06 -15.77
N LYS A 279 7.55 16.34 -16.60
CA LYS A 279 8.15 17.66 -16.80
C LYS A 279 7.10 18.75 -16.98
N TYR A 280 7.24 19.86 -16.28
CA TYR A 280 6.39 21.05 -16.21
C TYR A 280 5.00 20.86 -15.59
N SER A 281 4.57 19.65 -15.29
CA SER A 281 3.27 19.42 -14.65
C SER A 281 3.24 19.86 -13.18
N VAL A 282 4.35 19.77 -12.49
CA VAL A 282 4.49 20.22 -11.08
C VAL A 282 4.45 21.76 -11.01
N LYS A 283 5.15 22.43 -11.92
CA LYS A 283 5.09 23.89 -12.04
C LYS A 283 3.65 24.36 -12.35
N PHE A 284 2.96 23.66 -13.21
CA PHE A 284 1.56 23.96 -13.51
C PHE A 284 0.64 23.76 -12.29
N ALA A 285 0.85 22.71 -11.51
CA ALA A 285 0.11 22.45 -10.28
C ALA A 285 0.33 23.52 -9.20
N ASP A 286 1.52 24.11 -9.13
CA ASP A 286 1.86 25.21 -8.23
C ASP A 286 1.26 26.53 -8.73
N GLU A 287 1.67 26.99 -9.93
CA GLU A 287 1.41 28.35 -10.41
C GLU A 287 -0.03 28.56 -10.92
N VAL A 288 -0.66 27.52 -11.48
CA VAL A 288 -1.96 27.64 -12.15
C VAL A 288 -3.09 27.07 -11.28
N PHE A 289 -2.92 25.85 -10.78
CA PHE A 289 -3.92 25.22 -9.91
C PHE A 289 -3.88 25.77 -8.49
N ASP A 290 -2.70 26.08 -7.95
CA ASP A 290 -2.48 26.49 -6.56
C ASP A 290 -2.94 25.38 -5.57
N ILE A 291 -2.49 24.14 -5.82
CA ILE A 291 -2.95 22.96 -5.05
C ILE A 291 -1.85 22.28 -4.23
N LEU A 292 -0.59 22.68 -4.39
CA LEU A 292 0.53 22.05 -3.68
C LEU A 292 0.55 22.40 -2.19
N GLY A 293 1.24 21.58 -1.40
CA GLY A 293 1.36 21.78 0.05
C GLY A 293 1.86 20.55 0.80
N PRO A 294 2.01 20.66 2.13
CA PRO A 294 2.59 19.59 2.95
C PRO A 294 1.70 18.34 3.10
N ASP A 295 0.47 18.38 2.68
CA ASP A 295 -0.51 17.29 2.63
C ASP A 295 -0.71 16.73 1.22
N VAL A 296 0.21 17.06 0.29
CA VAL A 296 0.13 16.64 -1.12
C VAL A 296 1.18 15.59 -1.45
N LEU A 297 0.75 14.55 -2.19
CA LEU A 297 1.57 13.48 -2.74
C LEU A 297 1.52 13.52 -4.27
N LEU A 298 2.67 13.61 -4.92
CA LEU A 298 2.78 13.58 -6.39
C LEU A 298 3.42 12.26 -6.81
N SER A 299 2.71 11.50 -7.64
CA SER A 299 3.20 10.22 -8.14
C SER A 299 3.95 10.39 -9.48
N HIS A 300 4.90 9.53 -9.71
CA HIS A 300 5.85 9.48 -10.82
C HIS A 300 6.85 10.64 -10.86
N ALA A 301 6.43 11.85 -11.11
CA ALA A 301 7.25 13.07 -11.11
C ALA A 301 8.58 12.91 -11.88
N THR A 302 8.51 12.33 -13.09
CA THR A 302 9.67 12.07 -13.94
C THR A 302 10.05 13.31 -14.75
N GLY A 303 11.34 13.45 -15.08
CA GLY A 303 11.82 14.56 -15.90
C GLY A 303 11.67 15.95 -15.27
N MET A 304 11.44 16.05 -13.95
CA MET A 304 11.32 17.33 -13.24
C MET A 304 12.52 18.24 -13.53
N THR A 305 12.26 19.54 -13.68
CA THR A 305 13.30 20.56 -13.77
C THR A 305 13.86 20.92 -12.38
N ASP A 306 14.97 21.65 -12.32
CA ASP A 306 15.50 22.16 -11.03
C ASP A 306 14.50 23.10 -10.35
N GLU A 307 13.77 23.91 -11.15
CA GLU A 307 12.70 24.78 -10.66
C GLU A 307 11.56 23.95 -10.00
N GLU A 308 11.13 22.86 -10.61
CA GLU A 308 10.09 21.99 -10.05
C GLU A 308 10.54 21.28 -8.77
N ILE A 309 11.82 20.87 -8.69
CA ILE A 309 12.39 20.34 -7.45
C ILE A 309 12.37 21.41 -6.35
N ALA A 310 12.74 22.65 -6.67
CA ALA A 310 12.66 23.77 -5.72
C ALA A 310 11.20 24.07 -5.29
N ILE A 311 10.23 23.92 -6.18
CA ILE A 311 8.79 24.07 -5.86
C ILE A 311 8.36 23.01 -4.84
N VAL A 312 8.61 21.72 -5.07
CA VAL A 312 8.19 20.67 -4.12
C VAL A 312 8.91 20.78 -2.78
N ALA A 313 10.19 21.20 -2.77
CA ALA A 313 10.93 21.47 -1.55
C ALA A 313 10.31 22.63 -0.75
N ARG A 314 10.02 23.76 -1.43
CA ARG A 314 9.42 24.97 -0.82
C ARG A 314 8.02 24.73 -0.29
N THR A 315 7.19 23.99 -1.02
CA THR A 315 5.79 23.72 -0.65
C THR A 315 5.66 22.62 0.39
N GLY A 316 6.71 21.85 0.65
CA GLY A 316 6.66 20.66 1.51
C GLY A 316 5.89 19.48 0.91
N THR A 317 5.61 19.55 -0.38
CA THR A 317 4.96 18.47 -1.16
C THR A 317 5.86 17.23 -1.16
N LYS A 318 5.26 16.03 -1.06
CA LYS A 318 5.97 14.76 -1.05
C LYS A 318 5.86 14.10 -2.43
N VAL A 319 6.82 13.22 -2.73
CA VAL A 319 6.87 12.54 -4.02
C VAL A 319 6.88 11.03 -3.83
N VAL A 320 6.09 10.34 -4.66
CA VAL A 320 6.08 8.87 -4.71
C VAL A 320 6.83 8.43 -5.96
N HIS A 321 7.90 7.66 -5.75
CA HIS A 321 8.68 7.04 -6.81
C HIS A 321 8.18 5.63 -7.08
N ASN A 322 7.77 5.36 -8.32
CA ASN A 322 7.29 4.05 -8.78
C ASN A 322 8.36 3.41 -9.68
N PRO A 323 9.39 2.74 -9.12
CA PRO A 323 10.59 2.38 -9.87
C PRO A 323 10.32 1.40 -11.01
N SER A 324 9.37 0.49 -10.86
CA SER A 324 9.00 -0.48 -11.91
C SER A 324 8.39 0.20 -13.13
N ALA A 325 7.44 1.11 -12.92
CA ALA A 325 6.82 1.88 -13.99
C ALA A 325 7.81 2.84 -14.67
N ASN A 326 8.61 3.53 -13.86
CA ASN A 326 9.56 4.51 -14.39
C ASN A 326 10.67 3.87 -15.23
N ALA A 327 11.12 2.66 -14.84
CA ALA A 327 12.14 1.92 -15.61
C ALA A 327 11.64 1.49 -16.99
N ALA A 328 10.34 1.27 -17.15
CA ALA A 328 9.75 0.75 -18.39
C ALA A 328 9.42 1.84 -19.41
N MET A 329 8.98 3.04 -18.98
CA MET A 329 8.22 3.91 -19.88
C MET A 329 8.54 5.41 -19.80
N ARG A 330 9.45 5.87 -18.92
CA ARG A 330 9.48 7.30 -18.61
C ARG A 330 10.89 7.88 -18.54
N GLU A 331 10.97 9.21 -18.59
CA GLU A 331 12.18 9.96 -18.31
C GLU A 331 12.74 9.65 -16.91
N ARG A 332 14.00 10.00 -16.68
CA ARG A 332 14.67 9.76 -15.42
C ARG A 332 13.93 10.38 -14.25
N PHE A 333 13.66 9.60 -13.22
CA PHE A 333 13.24 10.10 -11.92
C PHE A 333 14.46 10.68 -11.17
N ARG A 334 14.36 11.91 -10.70
CA ARG A 334 15.47 12.68 -10.13
C ARG A 334 15.58 12.49 -8.60
N LEU A 335 15.70 11.22 -8.17
CA LEU A 335 15.67 10.86 -6.74
C LEU A 335 16.75 11.55 -5.91
N VAL A 336 18.01 11.54 -6.40
CA VAL A 336 19.14 12.09 -5.64
C VAL A 336 18.94 13.58 -5.43
N GLU A 337 18.60 14.30 -6.48
CA GLU A 337 18.37 15.74 -6.44
C GLU A 337 17.18 16.10 -5.52
N LEU A 338 16.12 15.30 -5.50
CA LEU A 338 14.98 15.48 -4.59
C LEU A 338 15.39 15.27 -3.13
N LEU A 339 16.16 14.20 -2.84
CA LEU A 339 16.63 13.92 -1.49
C LEU A 339 17.62 14.99 -1.01
N ASP A 340 18.52 15.45 -1.88
CA ASP A 340 19.49 16.52 -1.58
C ASP A 340 18.79 17.87 -1.33
N ALA A 341 17.64 18.10 -1.97
CA ALA A 341 16.77 19.26 -1.71
C ALA A 341 15.89 19.10 -0.44
N GLY A 342 16.03 18.01 0.31
CA GLY A 342 15.26 17.74 1.54
C GLY A 342 13.82 17.27 1.31
N VAL A 343 13.47 16.90 0.08
CA VAL A 343 12.12 16.39 -0.23
C VAL A 343 11.94 14.99 0.33
N THR A 344 10.83 14.76 1.01
CA THR A 344 10.45 13.40 1.43
C THR A 344 9.97 12.60 0.21
N VAL A 345 10.68 11.51 -0.10
CA VAL A 345 10.35 10.59 -1.17
C VAL A 345 10.06 9.21 -0.60
N MET A 346 8.95 8.61 -1.02
CA MET A 346 8.58 7.23 -0.70
C MET A 346 8.49 6.38 -1.97
N LEU A 347 8.46 5.03 -1.82
CA LEU A 347 8.22 4.14 -2.95
C LEU A 347 6.75 3.77 -3.07
N GLY A 348 6.33 3.50 -4.30
CA GLY A 348 5.03 2.95 -4.64
C GLY A 348 5.12 1.82 -5.67
N SER A 349 4.12 0.95 -5.69
CA SER A 349 4.00 -0.16 -6.64
C SER A 349 3.47 0.28 -8.00
N ASP A 350 2.73 1.36 -8.06
CA ASP A 350 1.96 1.83 -9.22
C ASP A 350 0.88 0.81 -9.67
N GLY A 351 0.32 0.06 -8.73
CA GLY A 351 -0.56 -1.04 -9.07
C GLY A 351 0.15 -2.21 -9.74
N VAL A 352 -0.54 -3.34 -9.89
CA VAL A 352 0.06 -4.60 -10.36
C VAL A 352 -0.07 -4.85 -11.86
N ALA A 353 -0.92 -4.12 -12.54
CA ALA A 353 -1.10 -4.23 -13.99
C ALA A 353 -0.30 -3.14 -14.75
N PRO A 354 0.14 -3.44 -15.98
CA PRO A 354 0.00 -4.76 -16.58
C PRO A 354 1.03 -5.78 -16.08
N ASP A 355 2.17 -5.38 -15.48
CA ASP A 355 3.41 -6.14 -15.36
C ASP A 355 4.13 -6.02 -14.01
N ARG A 356 3.48 -5.49 -12.96
CA ARG A 356 4.10 -5.16 -11.68
C ARG A 356 3.64 -6.09 -10.55
N SER A 357 4.01 -5.77 -9.32
CA SER A 357 3.70 -6.57 -8.12
C SER A 357 3.56 -5.66 -6.92
N TYR A 358 2.79 -6.06 -5.90
CA TYR A 358 2.78 -5.41 -4.59
C TYR A 358 3.96 -5.82 -3.69
N ASP A 359 4.92 -6.58 -4.20
CA ASP A 359 6.15 -6.93 -3.48
C ASP A 359 7.09 -5.72 -3.35
N MET A 360 7.03 -5.01 -2.22
CA MET A 360 7.82 -3.81 -1.99
C MET A 360 9.33 -4.10 -1.86
N PHE A 361 9.77 -5.31 -1.51
CA PHE A 361 11.19 -5.68 -1.60
C PHE A 361 11.70 -5.63 -3.04
N ARG A 362 10.89 -6.08 -3.99
CA ARG A 362 11.19 -5.98 -5.42
C ARG A 362 11.34 -4.52 -5.85
N HIS A 363 10.48 -3.61 -5.37
CA HIS A 363 10.56 -2.17 -5.66
C HIS A 363 11.78 -1.52 -5.00
N VAL A 364 12.15 -1.90 -3.78
CA VAL A 364 13.40 -1.48 -3.10
C VAL A 364 14.62 -1.87 -3.94
N PHE A 365 14.71 -3.13 -4.35
CA PHE A 365 15.80 -3.61 -5.20
C PHE A 365 15.87 -2.85 -6.53
N GLN A 366 14.74 -2.69 -7.19
CA GLN A 366 14.67 -2.04 -8.50
C GLN A 366 15.04 -0.54 -8.42
N ALA A 367 14.58 0.19 -7.39
CA ALA A 367 14.96 1.57 -7.16
C ALA A 367 16.48 1.72 -7.05
N MET A 368 17.13 0.89 -6.24
CA MET A 368 18.59 0.91 -6.11
C MET A 368 19.29 0.65 -7.45
N ARG A 369 18.84 -0.34 -8.22
CA ARG A 369 19.45 -0.68 -9.52
C ARG A 369 19.23 0.41 -10.55
N TYR A 370 18.01 0.95 -10.64
CA TYR A 370 17.66 2.02 -11.54
C TYR A 370 18.55 3.26 -11.35
N HIS A 371 18.68 3.74 -10.10
CA HIS A 371 19.43 4.96 -9.83
C HIS A 371 20.94 4.74 -9.94
N ARG A 372 21.49 3.60 -9.52
CA ARG A 372 22.90 3.27 -9.71
C ARG A 372 23.29 3.18 -11.18
N ALA A 373 22.44 2.60 -12.00
CA ALA A 373 22.66 2.57 -13.45
C ALA A 373 22.61 3.97 -14.06
N ALA A 374 21.64 4.81 -13.66
CA ALA A 374 21.53 6.17 -14.18
C ALA A 374 22.71 7.07 -13.80
N TRP A 375 23.29 6.89 -12.60
CA TRP A 375 24.44 7.65 -12.10
C TRP A 375 25.80 6.99 -12.39
N GLN A 376 25.82 5.74 -12.90
CA GLN A 376 27.05 4.93 -13.04
C GLN A 376 27.86 4.86 -11.72
N ASP A 377 27.16 4.86 -10.57
CA ASP A 377 27.77 4.81 -9.25
C ASP A 377 27.02 3.82 -8.35
N THR A 378 27.76 2.83 -7.83
CA THR A 378 27.23 1.77 -6.96
C THR A 378 26.88 2.25 -5.55
N LYS A 379 27.27 3.48 -5.16
CA LYS A 379 27.02 4.07 -3.84
C LYS A 379 25.72 4.86 -3.78
N VAL A 380 25.14 5.18 -4.91
CA VAL A 380 23.83 5.86 -4.98
C VAL A 380 22.75 5.01 -4.36
N LEU A 381 21.86 5.61 -3.63
CA LEU A 381 20.76 5.01 -2.88
C LEU A 381 21.21 3.79 -2.05
N PRO A 382 21.87 4.02 -0.89
CA PRO A 382 22.25 2.95 0.01
C PRO A 382 21.05 2.11 0.46
N ALA A 383 21.28 0.83 0.74
CA ALA A 383 20.23 -0.12 1.14
C ALA A 383 19.36 0.37 2.30
N GLY A 384 19.99 0.98 3.32
CA GLY A 384 19.27 1.55 4.46
C GLY A 384 18.29 2.64 4.03
N LYS A 385 18.70 3.56 3.13
CA LYS A 385 17.81 4.62 2.61
C LYS A 385 16.66 4.05 1.78
N ALA A 386 16.91 3.04 0.97
CA ALA A 386 15.87 2.38 0.20
C ALA A 386 14.83 1.69 1.11
N LEU A 387 15.25 1.10 2.23
CA LEU A 387 14.35 0.56 3.26
C LEU A 387 13.57 1.66 4.00
N GLU A 388 14.18 2.82 4.27
CA GLU A 388 13.46 3.97 4.84
C GLU A 388 12.30 4.42 3.95
N MET A 389 12.47 4.38 2.63
CA MET A 389 11.46 4.83 1.66
C MET A 389 10.22 3.92 1.61
N VAL A 390 10.25 2.74 2.19
CA VAL A 390 9.09 1.82 2.35
C VAL A 390 8.68 1.64 3.81
N THR A 391 9.27 2.41 4.73
CA THR A 391 8.97 2.38 6.17
C THR A 391 8.81 3.80 6.73
N VAL A 392 9.85 4.38 7.34
CA VAL A 392 9.77 5.66 8.07
C VAL A 392 9.54 6.87 7.18
N ASP A 393 10.16 6.93 6.00
CA ASP A 393 9.91 8.04 5.06
C ASP A 393 8.51 7.95 4.44
N ALA A 394 8.07 6.72 4.15
CA ALA A 394 6.70 6.49 3.69
C ALA A 394 5.68 6.87 4.76
N ALA A 395 5.90 6.49 6.02
CA ALA A 395 5.04 6.90 7.13
C ALA A 395 5.01 8.43 7.28
N ARG A 396 6.17 9.10 7.14
CA ARG A 396 6.27 10.58 7.16
C ARG A 396 5.52 11.22 6.00
N ALA A 397 5.65 10.67 4.79
CA ALA A 397 4.95 11.17 3.61
C ALA A 397 3.42 11.08 3.75
N LEU A 398 2.92 10.02 4.39
CA LEU A 398 1.50 9.83 4.68
C LEU A 398 1.01 10.61 5.92
N GLY A 399 1.87 11.34 6.62
CA GLY A 399 1.51 12.04 7.87
C GLY A 399 1.25 11.10 9.05
N MET A 400 1.81 9.88 9.02
CA MET A 400 1.60 8.82 10.01
C MET A 400 2.88 8.46 10.79
N ALA A 401 3.92 9.29 10.77
CA ALA A 401 5.22 8.97 11.37
C ALA A 401 5.15 8.67 12.88
N ASP A 402 4.19 9.26 13.59
CA ASP A 402 3.96 9.00 15.01
C ASP A 402 3.21 7.70 15.30
N GLU A 403 2.59 7.11 14.28
CA GLU A 403 1.76 5.93 14.42
C GLU A 403 2.41 4.65 13.86
N ILE A 404 3.14 4.73 12.73
CA ILE A 404 3.69 3.56 12.01
C ILE A 404 5.11 3.84 11.46
N GLY A 405 5.67 2.85 10.75
CA GLY A 405 6.94 2.95 10.01
C GLY A 405 8.17 2.55 10.81
N SER A 406 8.07 2.43 12.14
CA SER A 406 9.14 1.92 13.01
C SER A 406 8.57 1.10 14.17
N LEU A 407 9.40 0.24 14.76
CA LEU A 407 9.06 -0.51 15.96
C LEU A 407 9.50 0.29 17.19
N GLU A 408 8.57 1.04 17.76
CA GLU A 408 8.77 1.87 18.95
C GLU A 408 7.56 1.77 19.89
N ALA A 409 7.82 1.82 21.20
CA ALA A 409 6.75 1.83 22.20
C ALA A 409 5.80 3.00 21.93
N GLY A 410 4.50 2.73 21.97
CA GLY A 410 3.43 3.70 21.70
C GLY A 410 2.92 3.67 20.26
N LYS A 411 3.70 3.21 19.26
CA LYS A 411 3.26 3.09 17.86
C LYS A 411 2.34 1.89 17.65
N ARG A 412 1.63 1.91 16.55
CA ARG A 412 0.78 0.80 16.11
C ARG A 412 1.62 -0.44 15.84
N ALA A 413 1.09 -1.57 16.19
CA ALA A 413 1.73 -2.86 15.92
C ALA A 413 1.45 -3.29 14.47
N ASP A 414 2.09 -2.59 13.52
CA ASP A 414 2.18 -2.93 12.10
C ASP A 414 3.55 -3.58 11.89
N ILE A 415 3.62 -4.92 11.90
CA ILE A 415 4.84 -5.71 12.04
C ILE A 415 4.84 -6.85 11.02
N ILE A 416 6.01 -7.14 10.44
CA ILE A 416 6.22 -8.34 9.61
C ILE A 416 7.40 -9.16 10.11
N LEU A 417 7.31 -10.47 9.87
CA LEU A 417 8.38 -11.41 10.10
C LEU A 417 8.83 -11.99 8.75
N VAL A 418 10.14 -11.91 8.48
CA VAL A 418 10.75 -12.38 7.24
C VAL A 418 11.65 -13.58 7.55
N ASP A 419 11.42 -14.71 6.89
CA ASP A 419 12.24 -15.92 7.04
C ASP A 419 13.66 -15.67 6.50
N ALA A 420 14.62 -15.54 7.42
CA ALA A 420 16.00 -15.27 7.09
C ALA A 420 16.84 -16.55 6.91
N ALA A 421 16.23 -17.73 6.99
CA ALA A 421 16.91 -19.01 6.90
C ALA A 421 16.80 -19.70 5.54
N ARG A 422 16.22 -19.00 4.55
CA ARG A 422 16.13 -19.47 3.18
C ARG A 422 17.50 -19.50 2.50
N PRO A 423 17.77 -20.43 1.53
CA PRO A 423 19.05 -20.48 0.85
C PRO A 423 19.52 -19.18 0.24
N HIS A 424 18.62 -18.42 -0.42
CA HIS A 424 18.94 -17.12 -1.04
C HIS A 424 19.15 -15.99 0.00
N MET A 425 18.72 -16.20 1.24
CA MET A 425 18.94 -15.25 2.34
C MET A 425 20.24 -15.52 3.11
N MET A 426 20.97 -16.60 2.84
CA MET A 426 22.23 -16.93 3.52
C MET A 426 23.44 -16.32 2.78
N PRO A 427 24.54 -16.00 3.50
CA PRO A 427 24.77 -16.16 4.95
C PRO A 427 24.06 -15.12 5.82
N ALA A 428 23.98 -15.40 7.16
CA ALA A 428 23.12 -14.67 8.09
C ALA A 428 23.55 -13.23 8.43
N GLN A 429 24.76 -12.84 8.10
CA GLN A 429 25.30 -11.52 8.43
C GLN A 429 24.56 -10.39 7.67
N MET A 430 24.65 -9.16 8.18
CA MET A 430 24.18 -7.94 7.55
C MET A 430 22.67 -7.97 7.17
N PRO A 431 21.76 -8.04 8.14
CA PRO A 431 20.33 -8.25 7.88
C PRO A 431 19.70 -7.19 6.97
N LEU A 432 20.13 -5.93 7.05
CA LEU A 432 19.62 -4.84 6.20
C LEU A 432 19.94 -5.04 4.72
N TYR A 433 21.15 -5.52 4.41
CA TYR A 433 21.50 -5.83 3.02
C TYR A 433 20.72 -7.05 2.50
N ARG A 434 20.46 -8.04 3.37
CA ARG A 434 19.67 -9.21 3.02
C ARG A 434 18.23 -8.81 2.67
N LEU A 435 17.61 -7.95 3.49
CA LEU A 435 16.28 -7.40 3.21
C LEU A 435 16.24 -6.65 1.88
N ALA A 436 17.22 -5.76 1.62
CA ALA A 436 17.19 -4.89 0.46
C ALA A 436 17.59 -5.57 -0.86
N TYR A 437 18.43 -6.63 -0.82
CA TYR A 437 18.97 -7.25 -2.03
C TYR A 437 18.43 -8.64 -2.33
N PHE A 438 18.02 -9.39 -1.32
CA PHE A 438 17.75 -10.82 -1.49
C PHE A 438 16.34 -11.22 -1.07
N ALA A 439 15.72 -10.51 -0.11
CA ALA A 439 14.35 -10.79 0.31
C ALA A 439 13.37 -10.51 -0.82
N ASN A 440 12.28 -11.25 -0.79
CA ASN A 440 11.09 -11.04 -1.62
C ASN A 440 9.82 -11.31 -0.78
N GLY A 441 8.66 -10.92 -1.29
CA GLY A 441 7.41 -11.03 -0.54
C GLY A 441 7.05 -12.46 -0.11
N ASN A 442 7.60 -13.51 -0.76
CA ASN A 442 7.37 -14.89 -0.33
C ASN A 442 8.18 -15.31 0.90
N ASP A 443 9.15 -14.51 1.33
CA ASP A 443 9.90 -14.75 2.55
C ASP A 443 9.17 -14.21 3.80
N VAL A 444 8.14 -13.38 3.63
CA VAL A 444 7.29 -12.91 4.73
C VAL A 444 6.44 -14.06 5.25
N THR A 445 6.63 -14.45 6.49
CA THR A 445 5.90 -15.56 7.12
C THR A 445 4.68 -15.08 7.89
N THR A 446 4.78 -13.90 8.52
CA THR A 446 3.76 -13.35 9.42
C THR A 446 3.57 -11.88 9.12
N THR A 447 2.30 -11.45 9.09
CA THR A 447 1.91 -10.06 8.90
C THR A 447 0.90 -9.66 9.98
N ILE A 448 1.23 -8.61 10.72
CA ILE A 448 0.42 -8.06 11.80
C ILE A 448 0.10 -6.61 11.43
N VAL A 449 -1.18 -6.24 11.51
CA VAL A 449 -1.63 -4.86 11.29
C VAL A 449 -2.52 -4.46 12.45
N HIS A 450 -2.21 -3.32 13.05
CA HIS A 450 -3.00 -2.80 14.15
C HIS A 450 -3.12 -3.80 15.32
N GLY A 451 -2.03 -4.58 15.56
CA GLY A 451 -1.98 -5.64 16.56
C GLY A 451 -2.71 -6.93 16.19
N ARG A 452 -3.39 -6.98 15.05
CA ARG A 452 -4.13 -8.14 14.58
C ARG A 452 -3.29 -8.99 13.62
N LEU A 453 -3.22 -10.29 13.86
CA LEU A 453 -2.61 -11.27 12.95
C LEU A 453 -3.46 -11.39 11.68
N LEU A 454 -2.92 -10.95 10.54
CA LEU A 454 -3.55 -11.10 9.22
C LEU A 454 -3.03 -12.32 8.47
N MET A 455 -1.76 -12.67 8.68
CA MET A 455 -1.12 -13.87 8.16
C MET A 455 -0.19 -14.45 9.21
N ARG A 456 -0.19 -15.78 9.37
CA ARG A 456 0.72 -16.53 10.22
C ARG A 456 1.23 -17.77 9.47
N ASP A 457 2.53 -17.99 9.50
CA ASP A 457 3.17 -19.12 8.82
C ASP A 457 2.71 -19.28 7.36
N ARG A 458 2.58 -18.17 6.65
CA ARG A 458 2.08 -18.06 5.26
C ARG A 458 0.60 -18.40 5.08
N VAL A 459 -0.18 -18.56 6.14
CA VAL A 459 -1.63 -18.80 6.08
C VAL A 459 -2.37 -17.52 6.44
N LEU A 460 -3.22 -17.03 5.54
CA LEU A 460 -4.09 -15.88 5.78
C LEU A 460 -5.13 -16.24 6.86
N GLN A 461 -5.33 -15.32 7.81
CA GLN A 461 -6.19 -15.53 8.98
C GLN A 461 -7.56 -14.85 8.83
N THR A 462 -7.67 -13.91 7.90
CA THR A 462 -8.85 -13.03 7.80
C THR A 462 -9.72 -13.32 6.58
N VAL A 463 -9.19 -14.05 5.61
CA VAL A 463 -9.88 -14.39 4.36
C VAL A 463 -9.54 -15.81 3.93
N ASP A 464 -10.46 -16.47 3.22
CA ASP A 464 -10.22 -17.73 2.54
C ASP A 464 -9.52 -17.46 1.20
N GLU A 465 -8.22 -17.73 1.13
CA GLU A 465 -7.39 -17.43 -0.04
C GLU A 465 -7.89 -18.15 -1.32
N ARG A 466 -8.38 -19.37 -1.20
CA ARG A 466 -8.89 -20.11 -2.36
C ARG A 466 -10.12 -19.44 -2.94
N ARG A 467 -11.06 -19.09 -2.08
CA ARG A 467 -12.28 -18.37 -2.49
C ARG A 467 -11.94 -17.01 -3.10
N VAL A 468 -10.97 -16.29 -2.54
CA VAL A 468 -10.51 -15.00 -3.09
C VAL A 468 -10.02 -15.16 -4.52
N VAL A 469 -9.21 -16.19 -4.81
CA VAL A 469 -8.69 -16.47 -6.16
C VAL A 469 -9.82 -16.87 -7.12
N ASP A 470 -10.73 -17.75 -6.70
CA ASP A 470 -11.85 -18.23 -7.53
C ASP A 470 -12.81 -17.07 -7.88
N ASP A 471 -13.14 -16.22 -6.90
CA ASP A 471 -13.99 -15.04 -7.11
C ASP A 471 -13.32 -14.00 -8.04
N ALA A 472 -12.02 -13.77 -7.86
CA ALA A 472 -11.24 -12.85 -8.69
C ALA A 472 -11.20 -13.31 -10.17
N GLN A 473 -10.95 -14.61 -10.42
CA GLN A 473 -10.95 -15.15 -11.77
C GLN A 473 -12.32 -15.01 -12.43
N ARG A 474 -13.38 -15.33 -11.71
CA ARG A 474 -14.75 -15.22 -12.21
C ARG A 474 -15.10 -13.78 -12.62
N GLU A 475 -14.79 -12.79 -11.78
CA GLU A 475 -15.11 -11.39 -12.06
C GLU A 475 -14.24 -10.81 -13.18
N ALA A 476 -12.97 -11.22 -13.30
CA ALA A 476 -12.12 -10.87 -14.43
C ALA A 476 -12.70 -11.38 -15.76
N ASP A 477 -13.10 -12.65 -15.81
CA ASP A 477 -13.72 -13.26 -17.00
C ASP A 477 -15.04 -12.57 -17.38
N LEU A 478 -15.86 -12.21 -16.40
CA LEU A 478 -17.12 -11.48 -16.63
C LEU A 478 -16.84 -10.08 -17.19
N ALA A 479 -15.88 -9.35 -16.65
CA ALA A 479 -15.53 -8.01 -17.11
C ALA A 479 -15.00 -8.01 -18.57
N ILE A 480 -14.15 -8.99 -18.91
CA ILE A 480 -13.65 -9.20 -20.27
C ILE A 480 -14.80 -9.48 -21.25
N ARG A 481 -15.68 -10.42 -20.93
CA ARG A 481 -16.86 -10.73 -21.76
C ARG A 481 -17.79 -9.52 -21.95
N ARG A 482 -18.07 -8.77 -20.89
CA ARG A 482 -18.92 -7.55 -20.96
C ARG A 482 -18.34 -6.47 -21.86
N THR A 483 -17.04 -6.45 -22.03
CA THR A 483 -16.32 -5.46 -22.84
C THR A 483 -15.89 -5.96 -24.21
N GLY A 484 -16.04 -7.26 -24.49
CA GLY A 484 -15.65 -7.86 -25.78
C GLY A 484 -14.14 -7.87 -26.00
N LEU A 485 -13.34 -7.99 -24.92
CA LEU A 485 -11.88 -7.93 -24.96
C LEU A 485 -11.19 -9.30 -25.01
N ASP A 486 -11.93 -10.36 -25.38
CA ASP A 486 -11.44 -11.74 -25.42
C ASP A 486 -10.20 -11.93 -26.31
N SER A 487 -10.07 -11.12 -27.36
CA SER A 487 -8.88 -11.14 -28.25
C SER A 487 -7.58 -10.76 -27.54
N LEU A 488 -7.65 -10.00 -26.44
CA LEU A 488 -6.45 -9.61 -25.66
C LEU A 488 -5.95 -10.73 -24.73
N LEU A 489 -6.64 -11.86 -24.64
CA LEU A 489 -6.20 -13.04 -23.90
C LEU A 489 -5.21 -13.91 -24.67
N GLN A 490 -4.86 -13.52 -25.89
CA GLN A 490 -3.92 -14.25 -26.74
C GLN A 490 -2.55 -13.57 -26.74
N THR A 491 -1.49 -14.37 -26.83
CA THR A 491 -0.15 -13.82 -27.03
C THR A 491 -0.06 -13.15 -28.42
N PRO A 492 0.57 -11.96 -28.51
CA PRO A 492 0.67 -11.25 -29.78
C PRO A 492 1.58 -11.99 -30.78
N ASP A 493 1.35 -11.74 -32.06
CA ASP A 493 2.19 -12.27 -33.12
C ASP A 493 3.66 -11.88 -32.92
N GLY A 494 4.57 -12.85 -33.04
CA GLY A 494 5.99 -12.62 -32.85
C GLY A 494 6.44 -12.58 -31.39
N PHE A 495 5.60 -13.00 -30.43
CA PHE A 495 5.94 -13.10 -29.00
C PHE A 495 7.22 -13.91 -28.73
N TRP A 496 7.47 -14.96 -29.50
CA TRP A 496 8.64 -15.81 -29.37
C TRP A 496 9.73 -15.50 -30.39
N GLY A 497 10.99 -15.56 -29.95
CA GLY A 497 12.16 -15.52 -30.83
C GLY A 497 12.51 -14.17 -31.44
N ARG A 498 11.86 -13.08 -31.04
CA ARG A 498 12.16 -11.71 -31.50
C ARG A 498 12.64 -10.84 -30.35
N SER A 499 13.48 -9.86 -30.64
CA SER A 499 13.94 -8.85 -29.69
C SER A 499 12.96 -7.69 -29.56
N ARG A 500 12.01 -7.55 -30.47
CA ARG A 500 10.92 -6.53 -30.48
C ARG A 500 9.70 -7.12 -31.15
N LEU A 501 8.54 -6.77 -30.64
CA LEU A 501 7.26 -6.97 -31.33
C LEU A 501 7.13 -5.97 -32.47
N PRO A 502 6.38 -6.31 -33.54
CA PRO A 502 6.18 -5.43 -34.69
C PRO A 502 5.42 -4.15 -34.36
#